data_90477d5d1021f1e230ab4e668f941daf
#
_entry.id   90477d5d1021f1e230ab4e668f941daf
#
_cell.length_a   1.000
_cell.length_b   1.000
_cell.length_c   1.000
_cell.angle_alpha   90.00
_cell.angle_beta   90.00
_cell.angle_gamma   90.00
#
_symmetry.space_group_name_H-M   'P 1'
#
loop_
_entity.id
_entity.type
_entity.pdbx_description
1 polymer ?
#
loop_
_entity_poly.entity_id
_entity_poly.type
_entity_poly.pdbx_seq_one_letter_code
_entity_poly.pdbx_strand_id
1 'polypeptide(L)'
;MEIHARNDFAASPDQVFEMLTDRVFLTAVCLASKPQAHQVSVEGALTRTRRVMPAPSAVAKLAGPTLAIIDEIQWDPPTTDSRTGAARITVEGLPAGLVGTVQLSPGGRGTILDYRGELTVSVPLIGPGLAKQAAPLLLDALALQQRVGDEYLTDSSQAHRAAENH
;
A
#
# COMPACT_ATOMS: atom_id res chain seq x y z
N MET A 1 -5.93 1.94 -16.91
CA MET A 1 -4.82 0.96 -17.01
C MET A 1 -4.95 -0.03 -15.87
N GLU A 2 -5.05 -1.28 -16.17
CA GLU A 2 -5.16 -2.32 -15.15
C GLU A 2 -3.83 -2.53 -14.41
N ILE A 3 -3.89 -2.59 -13.10
CA ILE A 3 -2.75 -2.85 -12.22
C ILE A 3 -3.02 -4.15 -11.47
N HIS A 4 -2.05 -5.05 -11.49
CA HIS A 4 -2.08 -6.28 -10.72
C HIS A 4 -0.72 -6.48 -10.05
N ALA A 5 -0.73 -6.68 -8.76
CA ALA A 5 0.47 -6.96 -7.99
C ALA A 5 0.19 -7.97 -6.88
N ARG A 6 1.21 -8.72 -6.51
CA ARG A 6 1.11 -9.76 -5.51
C ARG A 6 2.29 -9.69 -4.55
N ASN A 7 1.98 -9.64 -3.27
CA ASN A 7 2.96 -9.79 -2.20
C ASN A 7 2.81 -11.15 -1.54
N ASP A 8 3.91 -11.71 -1.06
CA ASP A 8 3.98 -13.02 -0.41
C ASP A 8 4.70 -12.86 0.93
N PHE A 9 4.01 -13.17 2.03
CA PHE A 9 4.54 -13.00 3.39
C PHE A 9 4.66 -14.34 4.12
N ALA A 10 5.76 -14.54 4.84
CA ALA A 10 6.02 -15.73 5.65
C ALA A 10 5.34 -15.63 7.02
N ALA A 11 4.01 -15.54 7.02
CA ALA A 11 3.18 -15.46 8.20
C ALA A 11 1.75 -15.89 7.86
N SER A 12 0.93 -16.21 8.89
CA SER A 12 -0.48 -16.56 8.68
C SER A 12 -1.30 -15.35 8.19
N PRO A 13 -2.46 -15.57 7.55
CA PRO A 13 -3.34 -14.48 7.15
C PRO A 13 -3.72 -13.53 8.30
N ASP A 14 -3.96 -14.05 9.50
CA ASP A 14 -4.28 -13.23 10.66
C ASP A 14 -3.10 -12.34 11.07
N GLN A 15 -1.89 -12.88 11.07
CA GLN A 15 -0.68 -12.11 11.38
C GLN A 15 -0.41 -11.03 10.33
N VAL A 16 -0.61 -11.35 9.06
CA VAL A 16 -0.44 -10.38 7.97
C VAL A 16 -1.51 -9.28 8.05
N PHE A 17 -2.76 -9.63 8.34
CA PHE A 17 -3.81 -8.64 8.54
C PHE A 17 -3.51 -7.71 9.73
N GLU A 18 -3.06 -8.27 10.84
CA GLU A 18 -2.63 -7.50 12.02
C GLU A 18 -1.53 -6.51 11.65
N MET A 19 -0.53 -6.95 10.89
CA MET A 19 0.53 -6.08 10.38
C MET A 19 -0.04 -4.96 9.48
N LEU A 20 -0.86 -5.30 8.50
CA LEU A 20 -1.42 -4.34 7.53
C LEU A 20 -2.33 -3.29 8.16
N THR A 21 -2.84 -3.54 9.36
CA THR A 21 -3.67 -2.61 10.13
C THR A 21 -2.93 -2.03 11.35
N ASP A 22 -1.64 -2.29 11.46
CA ASP A 22 -0.80 -1.72 12.52
C ASP A 22 -0.23 -0.36 12.08
N ARG A 23 -0.50 0.65 12.87
CA ARG A 23 0.03 2.01 12.66
C ARG A 23 1.56 2.04 12.59
N VAL A 24 2.24 1.21 13.36
CA VAL A 24 3.71 1.12 13.36
C VAL A 24 4.22 0.65 11.99
N PHE A 25 3.61 -0.40 11.45
CA PHE A 25 3.95 -0.92 10.12
C PHE A 25 3.67 0.11 9.02
N LEU A 26 2.48 0.70 9.03
CA LEU A 26 2.09 1.71 8.04
C LEU A 26 3.02 2.93 8.07
N THR A 27 3.44 3.35 9.25
CA THR A 27 4.42 4.42 9.41
C THR A 27 5.78 4.03 8.86
N ALA A 28 6.23 2.79 9.12
CA ALA A 28 7.50 2.29 8.58
C ALA A 28 7.51 2.26 7.05
N VAL A 29 6.40 1.84 6.42
CA VAL A 29 6.25 1.88 4.95
C VAL A 29 6.31 3.32 4.44
N CYS A 30 5.61 4.25 5.09
CA CYS A 30 5.69 5.67 4.72
C CYS A 30 7.12 6.19 4.78
N LEU A 31 7.82 5.98 5.88
CA LEU A 31 9.19 6.46 6.08
C LEU A 31 10.18 5.83 5.09
N ALA A 32 9.97 4.55 4.73
CA ALA A 32 10.81 3.87 3.76
C ALA A 32 10.71 4.49 2.36
N SER A 33 9.60 5.14 2.02
CA SER A 33 9.43 5.87 0.76
C SER A 33 10.08 7.27 0.76
N LYS A 34 10.64 7.70 1.89
CA LYS A 34 11.32 9.00 2.08
C LYS A 34 10.44 10.21 1.72
N PRO A 35 9.23 10.33 2.29
CA PRO A 35 8.35 11.45 2.02
C PRO A 35 8.85 12.73 2.69
N GLN A 36 8.43 13.89 2.18
CA GLN A 36 8.66 15.18 2.84
C GLN A 36 7.77 15.34 4.07
N ALA A 37 6.58 14.75 4.05
CA ALA A 37 5.65 14.69 5.17
C ALA A 37 4.76 13.46 5.03
N HIS A 38 4.26 12.93 6.14
CA HIS A 38 3.35 11.79 6.14
C HIS A 38 2.36 11.86 7.30
N GLN A 39 1.22 11.21 7.11
CA GLN A 39 0.19 10.99 8.12
C GLN A 39 -0.33 9.57 7.99
N VAL A 40 -0.60 8.94 9.12
CA VAL A 40 -1.15 7.57 9.19
C VAL A 40 -2.33 7.56 10.15
N SER A 41 -3.44 6.99 9.73
CA SER A 41 -4.58 6.73 10.59
C SER A 41 -5.11 5.31 10.40
N VAL A 42 -5.57 4.71 11.49
CA VAL A 42 -6.27 3.43 11.51
C VAL A 42 -7.52 3.61 12.36
N GLU A 43 -8.67 3.45 11.73
CA GLU A 43 -9.99 3.59 12.36
C GLU A 43 -10.79 2.31 12.10
N GLY A 44 -10.75 1.38 13.07
CA GLY A 44 -11.35 0.06 12.87
C GLY A 44 -10.69 -0.67 11.71
N ALA A 45 -11.47 -1.02 10.69
CA ALA A 45 -11.03 -1.72 9.49
C ALA A 45 -10.62 -0.77 8.34
N LEU A 46 -10.59 0.54 8.58
CA LEU A 46 -10.13 1.54 7.61
C LEU A 46 -8.72 1.97 7.94
N THR A 47 -7.80 1.75 6.99
CA THR A 47 -6.44 2.28 7.06
C THR A 47 -6.29 3.42 6.05
N ARG A 48 -5.57 4.46 6.44
CA ARG A 48 -5.31 5.61 5.58
C ARG A 48 -3.90 6.13 5.80
N THR A 49 -3.15 6.28 4.73
CA THR A 49 -1.87 6.97 4.73
C THR A 49 -1.90 8.14 3.77
N ARG A 50 -1.25 9.22 4.12
CA ARG A 50 -1.04 10.37 3.26
C ARG A 50 0.45 10.69 3.23
N ARG A 51 1.02 10.75 2.04
CA ARG A 51 2.45 11.03 1.85
C ARG A 51 2.62 12.19 0.88
N VAL A 52 3.46 13.14 1.24
CA VAL A 52 3.87 14.23 0.36
C VAL A 52 5.20 13.86 -0.28
N MET A 53 5.19 13.67 -1.59
CA MET A 53 6.33 13.20 -2.38
C MET A 53 6.75 14.24 -3.40
N PRO A 54 8.03 14.28 -3.82
CA PRO A 54 8.43 15.07 -4.97
C PRO A 54 7.65 14.67 -6.21
N ALA A 55 7.13 15.66 -6.94
CA ALA A 55 6.42 15.40 -8.18
C ALA A 55 7.40 15.01 -9.29
N PRO A 56 7.09 13.97 -10.10
CA PRO A 56 7.83 13.72 -11.33
C PRO A 56 7.82 14.95 -12.24
N SER A 57 8.88 15.18 -12.99
CA SER A 57 9.03 16.40 -13.80
C SER A 57 7.89 16.60 -14.79
N ALA A 58 7.34 15.53 -15.35
CA ALA A 58 6.19 15.59 -16.25
C ALA A 58 4.91 16.13 -15.59
N VAL A 59 4.78 15.93 -14.28
CA VAL A 59 3.61 16.30 -13.49
C VAL A 59 3.81 17.64 -12.76
N ALA A 60 5.04 17.98 -12.43
CA ALA A 60 5.38 19.18 -11.67
C ALA A 60 4.87 20.48 -12.33
N LYS A 61 4.83 20.51 -13.65
CA LYS A 61 4.29 21.65 -14.41
C LYS A 61 2.78 21.84 -14.22
N LEU A 62 2.06 20.76 -13.90
CA LEU A 62 0.62 20.77 -13.72
C LEU A 62 0.21 20.94 -12.25
N ALA A 63 0.90 20.25 -11.36
CA ALA A 63 0.50 20.10 -9.96
C ALA A 63 1.48 20.76 -8.96
N GLY A 64 2.56 21.36 -9.44
CA GLY A 64 3.59 21.94 -8.58
C GLY A 64 4.67 20.91 -8.20
N PRO A 65 5.62 21.30 -7.30
CA PRO A 65 6.83 20.53 -7.03
C PRO A 65 6.59 19.26 -6.21
N THR A 66 5.43 19.14 -5.58
CA THR A 66 5.09 17.99 -4.72
C THR A 66 3.70 17.44 -5.04
N LEU A 67 3.52 16.15 -4.76
CA LEU A 67 2.22 15.47 -4.81
C LEU A 67 1.89 14.92 -3.43
N ALA A 68 0.64 15.11 -3.00
CA ALA A 68 0.10 14.40 -1.84
C ALA A 68 -0.67 13.17 -2.32
N ILE A 69 -0.19 12.00 -1.94
CA ILE A 69 -0.75 10.70 -2.31
C ILE A 69 -1.45 10.13 -1.09
N ILE A 70 -2.72 9.78 -1.24
CA ILE A 70 -3.55 9.20 -0.20
C ILE A 70 -3.86 7.76 -0.59
N ASP A 71 -3.48 6.81 0.27
CA ASP A 71 -3.80 5.39 0.14
C ASP A 71 -4.82 5.03 1.22
N GLU A 72 -5.92 4.43 0.82
CA GLU A 72 -6.97 3.97 1.73
C GLU A 72 -7.34 2.53 1.42
N ILE A 73 -7.47 1.71 2.47
CA ILE A 73 -8.04 0.37 2.37
C ILE A 73 -9.14 0.25 3.41
N GLN A 74 -10.34 -0.08 2.94
CA GLN A 74 -11.46 -0.47 3.80
C GLN A 74 -11.56 -1.99 3.75
N TRP A 75 -11.20 -2.64 4.84
CA TRP A 75 -11.27 -4.08 4.95
C TRP A 75 -12.68 -4.55 5.27
N ASP A 76 -13.11 -5.62 4.62
CA ASP A 76 -14.36 -6.30 4.92
C ASP A 76 -14.17 -7.27 6.10
N PRO A 77 -15.26 -7.71 6.75
CA PRO A 77 -15.17 -8.77 7.76
C PRO A 77 -14.51 -10.04 7.18
N PRO A 78 -13.76 -10.80 8.00
CA PRO A 78 -13.09 -11.99 7.52
C PRO A 78 -14.09 -13.08 7.10
N THR A 79 -13.74 -13.83 6.07
CA THR A 79 -14.34 -15.14 5.79
C THR A 79 -13.53 -16.22 6.51
N THR A 80 -13.73 -17.51 6.19
CA THR A 80 -13.07 -18.62 6.89
C THR A 80 -11.53 -18.50 6.86
N ASP A 81 -10.94 -18.24 5.67
CA ASP A 81 -9.50 -18.23 5.47
C ASP A 81 -8.98 -16.97 4.81
N SER A 82 -9.86 -16.09 4.36
CA SER A 82 -9.48 -14.94 3.56
C SER A 82 -10.13 -13.67 4.02
N ARG A 83 -9.58 -12.56 3.59
CA ARG A 83 -10.11 -11.24 3.83
C ARG A 83 -9.94 -10.40 2.58
N THR A 84 -10.99 -9.67 2.22
CA THR A 84 -10.96 -8.75 1.09
C THR A 84 -11.11 -7.31 1.58
N GLY A 85 -10.73 -6.36 0.73
CA GLY A 85 -10.91 -4.96 1.02
C GLY A 85 -11.03 -4.14 -0.26
N ALA A 86 -11.63 -2.97 -0.12
CA ALA A 86 -11.65 -1.95 -1.17
C ALA A 86 -10.43 -1.06 -1.02
N ALA A 87 -9.64 -0.95 -2.09
CA ALA A 87 -8.44 -0.14 -2.14
C ALA A 87 -8.68 1.10 -2.99
N ARG A 88 -8.20 2.25 -2.52
CA ARG A 88 -8.28 3.50 -3.25
C ARG A 88 -6.99 4.29 -3.07
N ILE A 89 -6.44 4.78 -4.17
CA ILE A 89 -5.36 5.76 -4.17
C ILE A 89 -5.88 7.03 -4.81
N THR A 90 -5.64 8.16 -4.16
CA THR A 90 -6.02 9.49 -4.66
C THR A 90 -4.78 10.38 -4.66
N VAL A 91 -4.63 11.21 -5.66
CA VAL A 91 -3.59 12.24 -5.72
C VAL A 91 -4.25 13.60 -5.59
N GLU A 92 -3.95 14.33 -4.53
CA GLU A 92 -4.53 15.65 -4.30
C GLU A 92 -4.12 16.61 -5.41
N GLY A 93 -5.09 17.36 -5.93
CA GLY A 93 -4.86 18.37 -6.97
C GLY A 93 -4.71 17.83 -8.39
N LEU A 94 -4.83 16.51 -8.59
CA LEU A 94 -4.81 15.87 -9.90
C LEU A 94 -6.00 14.93 -10.06
N PRO A 95 -6.62 14.88 -11.25
CA PRO A 95 -7.65 13.88 -11.55
C PRO A 95 -7.01 12.52 -11.85
N ALA A 96 -6.30 11.98 -10.86
CA ALA A 96 -5.56 10.74 -10.96
C ALA A 96 -5.79 9.89 -9.72
N GLY A 97 -5.85 8.59 -9.90
CA GLY A 97 -6.00 7.66 -8.81
C GLY A 97 -6.16 6.22 -9.26
N LEU A 98 -6.29 5.34 -8.27
CA LEU A 98 -6.55 3.93 -8.48
C LEU A 98 -7.75 3.52 -7.64
N VAL A 99 -8.63 2.73 -8.20
CA VAL A 99 -9.73 2.07 -7.50
C VAL A 99 -9.62 0.57 -7.75
N GLY A 100 -9.68 -0.20 -6.70
CA GLY A 100 -9.52 -1.64 -6.83
C GLY A 100 -9.86 -2.41 -5.57
N THR A 101 -9.35 -3.62 -5.54
CA THR A 101 -9.55 -4.57 -4.46
C THR A 101 -8.21 -5.11 -3.98
N VAL A 102 -8.18 -5.51 -2.73
CA VAL A 102 -7.09 -6.24 -2.12
C VAL A 102 -7.66 -7.53 -1.53
N GLN A 103 -6.97 -8.64 -1.74
CA GLN A 103 -7.35 -9.94 -1.20
C GLN A 103 -6.18 -10.57 -0.46
N LEU A 104 -6.44 -10.98 0.75
CA LEU A 104 -5.49 -11.65 1.62
C LEU A 104 -5.96 -13.09 1.82
N SER A 105 -5.12 -14.06 1.45
CA SER A 105 -5.47 -15.47 1.48
C SER A 105 -4.25 -16.36 1.76
N PRO A 106 -4.45 -17.58 2.30
CA PRO A 106 -3.36 -18.53 2.48
C PRO A 106 -2.69 -18.87 1.14
N GLY A 107 -1.38 -19.00 1.13
CA GLY A 107 -0.62 -19.36 -0.05
C GLY A 107 0.84 -18.94 0.04
N GLY A 108 1.64 -19.36 -0.96
CA GLY A 108 3.06 -19.05 -1.02
C GLY A 108 3.81 -19.48 0.23
N ARG A 109 4.57 -18.57 0.83
CA ARG A 109 5.30 -18.79 2.09
C ARG A 109 4.40 -18.77 3.34
N GLY A 110 3.15 -18.45 3.21
CA GLY A 110 2.15 -18.37 4.29
C GLY A 110 0.91 -17.63 3.85
N THR A 111 1.06 -16.41 3.37
CA THR A 111 -0.04 -15.54 2.94
C THR A 111 0.30 -14.80 1.67
N ILE A 112 -0.67 -14.78 0.76
CA ILE A 112 -0.63 -13.98 -0.46
C ILE A 112 -1.52 -12.75 -0.27
N LEU A 113 -1.00 -11.58 -0.62
CA LEU A 113 -1.73 -10.33 -0.70
C LEU A 113 -1.80 -9.91 -2.16
N ASP A 114 -2.98 -10.02 -2.74
CA ASP A 114 -3.24 -9.77 -4.17
C ASP A 114 -3.95 -8.43 -4.33
N TYR A 115 -3.36 -7.54 -5.13
CA TYR A 115 -3.91 -6.22 -5.46
C TYR A 115 -4.35 -6.21 -6.92
N ARG A 116 -5.56 -5.75 -7.16
CA ARG A 116 -6.10 -5.53 -8.51
C ARG A 116 -6.83 -4.21 -8.55
N GLY A 117 -6.55 -3.39 -9.55
CA GLY A 117 -7.22 -2.11 -9.66
C GLY A 117 -7.07 -1.47 -11.03
N GLU A 118 -7.83 -0.42 -11.22
CA GLU A 118 -7.80 0.42 -12.41
C GLU A 118 -7.15 1.76 -12.05
N LEU A 119 -6.01 2.04 -12.69
CA LEU A 119 -5.32 3.32 -12.62
C LEU A 119 -5.87 4.24 -13.69
N THR A 120 -6.38 5.40 -13.28
CA THR A 120 -6.88 6.42 -14.19
C THR A 120 -6.13 7.73 -13.99
N VAL A 121 -5.83 8.40 -15.10
CA VAL A 121 -5.28 9.76 -15.12
C VAL A 121 -6.08 10.54 -16.15
N SER A 122 -7.02 11.36 -15.69
CA SER A 122 -7.97 12.07 -16.55
C SER A 122 -7.45 13.48 -16.91
N VAL A 123 -6.23 13.54 -17.46
CA VAL A 123 -5.63 14.78 -17.96
C VAL A 123 -5.69 14.76 -19.49
N PRO A 124 -6.36 15.72 -20.14
CA PRO A 124 -6.49 15.72 -21.58
C PRO A 124 -5.14 15.64 -22.30
N LEU A 125 -5.07 14.84 -23.35
CA LEU A 125 -3.92 14.63 -24.24
C LEU A 125 -2.74 13.84 -23.62
N ILE A 126 -2.44 14.04 -22.35
CA ILE A 126 -1.25 13.44 -21.71
C ILE A 126 -1.56 12.36 -20.68
N GLY A 127 -2.85 12.18 -20.32
CA GLY A 127 -3.28 11.22 -19.29
C GLY A 127 -2.76 9.80 -19.52
N PRO A 128 -2.91 9.19 -20.72
CA PRO A 128 -2.41 7.84 -20.97
C PRO A 128 -0.89 7.71 -20.80
N GLY A 129 -0.12 8.71 -21.18
CA GLY A 129 1.33 8.75 -20.99
C GLY A 129 1.71 8.84 -19.51
N LEU A 130 0.99 9.67 -18.76
CA LEU A 130 1.18 9.78 -17.29
C LEU A 130 0.82 8.49 -16.57
N ALA A 131 -0.25 7.80 -16.98
CA ALA A 131 -0.62 6.51 -16.42
C ALA A 131 0.49 5.46 -16.62
N LYS A 132 1.09 5.40 -17.81
CA LYS A 132 2.23 4.53 -18.09
C LYS A 132 3.46 4.83 -17.23
N GLN A 133 3.68 6.09 -16.89
CA GLN A 133 4.78 6.49 -16.00
C GLN A 133 4.45 6.19 -14.53
N ALA A 134 3.20 6.29 -14.12
CA ALA A 134 2.76 6.03 -12.75
C ALA A 134 2.75 4.53 -12.39
N ALA A 135 2.42 3.66 -13.33
CA ALA A 135 2.27 2.22 -13.08
C ALA A 135 3.53 1.58 -12.45
N PRO A 136 4.76 1.79 -12.97
CA PRO A 136 5.97 1.27 -12.33
C PRO A 136 6.19 1.80 -10.90
N LEU A 137 5.85 3.06 -10.63
CA LEU A 137 5.97 3.66 -9.30
C LEU A 137 5.04 2.99 -8.29
N LEU A 138 3.83 2.63 -8.71
CA LEU A 138 2.89 1.87 -7.88
C LEU A 138 3.42 0.47 -7.57
N LEU A 139 3.95 -0.22 -8.57
CA LEU A 139 4.54 -1.56 -8.38
C LEU A 139 5.76 -1.51 -7.47
N ASP A 140 6.60 -0.50 -7.59
CA ASP A 140 7.75 -0.28 -6.71
C ASP A 140 7.30 -0.01 -5.27
N ALA A 141 6.21 0.75 -5.08
CA ALA A 141 5.64 1.00 -3.75
C ALA A 141 5.14 -0.30 -3.10
N LEU A 142 4.51 -1.19 -3.86
CA LEU A 142 4.06 -2.48 -3.35
C LEU A 142 5.23 -3.42 -3.06
N ALA A 143 6.30 -3.39 -3.86
CA ALA A 143 7.53 -4.11 -3.58
C ALA A 143 8.21 -3.59 -2.30
N LEU A 144 8.18 -2.29 -2.06
CA LEU A 144 8.66 -1.68 -0.82
C LEU A 144 7.84 -2.14 0.39
N GLN A 145 6.53 -2.22 0.26
CA GLN A 145 5.65 -2.75 1.30
C GLN A 145 6.01 -4.21 1.65
N GLN A 146 6.29 -5.04 0.65
CA GLN A 146 6.75 -6.42 0.83
C GLN A 146 8.02 -6.46 1.67
N ARG A 147 9.03 -5.66 1.32
CA ARG A 147 10.32 -5.63 2.02
C ARG A 147 10.18 -5.18 3.47
N VAL A 148 9.44 -4.09 3.71
CA VAL A 148 9.18 -3.59 5.06
C VAL A 148 8.36 -4.61 5.87
N GLY A 149 7.41 -5.28 5.24
CA GLY A 149 6.61 -6.34 5.86
C GLY A 149 7.45 -7.55 6.27
N ASP A 150 8.37 -7.97 5.43
CA ASP A 150 9.30 -9.07 5.75
C ASP A 150 10.14 -8.74 6.98
N GLU A 151 10.65 -7.52 7.09
CA GLU A 151 11.40 -7.04 8.25
C GLU A 151 10.53 -6.99 9.51
N TYR A 152 9.33 -6.43 9.41
CA TYR A 152 8.38 -6.35 10.52
C TYR A 152 8.03 -7.73 11.09
N LEU A 153 7.74 -8.69 10.22
CA LEU A 153 7.37 -10.04 10.61
C LEU A 153 8.55 -10.81 11.24
N THR A 154 9.76 -10.58 10.76
CA THR A 154 10.97 -11.16 11.35
C THR A 154 11.21 -10.63 12.75
N ASP A 155 11.11 -9.33 12.97
CA ASP A 155 11.29 -8.69 14.28
C ASP A 155 10.20 -9.15 15.27
N SER A 156 8.95 -9.23 14.85
CA SER A 156 7.85 -9.73 15.68
C SER A 156 8.04 -11.18 16.09
N SER A 157 8.53 -12.04 15.19
CA SER A 157 8.83 -13.44 15.50
C SER A 157 9.97 -13.57 16.51
N GLN A 158 11.00 -12.73 16.42
CA GLN A 158 12.11 -12.72 17.36
C GLN A 158 11.65 -12.25 18.75
N ALA A 159 10.82 -11.21 18.83
CA ALA A 159 10.25 -10.72 20.08
C ALA A 159 9.40 -11.79 20.78
N HIS A 160 8.60 -12.55 20.04
CA HIS A 160 7.80 -13.67 20.58
C HIS A 160 8.69 -14.78 21.16
N ARG A 161 9.72 -15.20 20.44
CA ARG A 161 10.67 -16.22 20.92
C ARG A 161 11.42 -15.78 22.15
N ALA A 162 11.82 -14.52 22.24
CA ALA A 162 12.48 -13.96 23.42
C ALA A 162 11.55 -13.95 24.65
N ALA A 163 10.25 -13.66 24.45
CA ALA A 163 9.25 -13.67 25.53
C ALA A 163 8.95 -15.10 26.03
N GLU A 164 8.98 -16.11 25.16
CA GLU A 164 8.76 -17.52 25.53
C GLU A 164 9.94 -18.13 26.31
N ASN A 165 11.15 -17.58 26.18
CA ASN A 165 12.36 -18.06 26.83
C ASN A 165 12.64 -17.38 28.19
N HIS A 166 11.73 -16.60 28.69
CA HIS A 166 11.75 -15.96 30.02
C HIS A 166 10.52 -16.36 30.84
#